data_6cc1e885ff47791d3c44d1900b12cc2a
#
_entry.id   6cc1e885ff47791d3c44d1900b12cc2a
#
_cell.length_a   1.000
_cell.length_b   1.000
_cell.length_c   1.000
_cell.angle_alpha   90.00
_cell.angle_beta   90.00
_cell.angle_gamma   90.00
#
_symmetry.space_group_name_H-M   'P 1'
#
loop_
_entity.id
_entity.type
_entity.pdbx_description
1 polymer ?
#
loop_
_entity_poly.entity_id
_entity_poly.type
_entity_poly.pdbx_seq_one_letter_code
_entity_poly.pdbx_strand_id
1 'polypeptide(L)'
;MVFTKNIDELVDVFNSQKDSLTRFVRKNFKDGIHFIEQKQSEKLNHRGGHNRIHMLLTEDAFVLVKNTYNLKNRYIKKINENISHVNIVMCIETQTIGFIENSFSEALRLTRQKRFGTYYIDLYFEDYNLAIECDENDHKDRDITYERTREQYLLEQNITILRYNPNDKNFDLSDVLRKITKVLFNKPDVPSVIKVVFDV
;
A
#
# COMPACT_ATOMS: atom_id res chain seq x y z
N MET A 1 17.39 -10.62 19.33
CA MET A 1 16.36 -10.84 18.27
C MET A 1 16.23 -12.33 18.07
N VAL A 2 15.01 -12.81 17.92
CA VAL A 2 14.75 -14.25 17.75
C VAL A 2 14.17 -14.44 16.34
N PHE A 3 14.79 -15.31 15.54
CA PHE A 3 14.39 -15.64 14.17
C PHE A 3 13.69 -16.99 14.21
N THR A 4 12.37 -16.99 14.23
CA THR A 4 11.54 -18.20 14.45
C THR A 4 10.63 -18.55 13.29
N LYS A 5 10.35 -17.61 12.40
CA LYS A 5 9.40 -17.80 11.30
C LYS A 5 10.10 -18.20 10.01
N ASN A 6 9.70 -19.32 9.42
CA ASN A 6 10.24 -19.77 8.16
C ASN A 6 9.50 -19.09 6.99
N ILE A 7 10.25 -18.59 6.01
CA ILE A 7 9.67 -18.01 4.80
C ILE A 7 8.79 -19.00 4.03
N ASP A 8 9.04 -20.30 4.18
CA ASP A 8 8.25 -21.34 3.54
C ASP A 8 6.77 -21.32 3.97
N GLU A 9 6.47 -20.85 5.18
CA GLU A 9 5.09 -20.63 5.65
C GLU A 9 4.34 -19.60 4.80
N LEU A 10 5.04 -18.59 4.27
CA LEU A 10 4.46 -17.57 3.41
C LEU A 10 4.30 -18.03 1.95
N VAL A 11 5.08 -19.02 1.52
CA VAL A 11 4.94 -19.63 0.18
C VAL A 11 3.55 -20.20 0.01
N ASP A 12 3.06 -20.93 1.01
CA ASP A 12 1.73 -21.54 1.00
C ASP A 12 0.62 -20.48 1.10
N VAL A 13 0.80 -19.49 1.98
CA VAL A 13 -0.17 -18.38 2.15
C VAL A 13 -0.39 -17.60 0.86
N PHE A 14 0.67 -17.35 0.10
CA PHE A 14 0.61 -16.53 -1.11
C PHE A 14 0.46 -17.34 -2.41
N ASN A 15 0.50 -18.67 -2.32
CA ASN A 15 0.60 -19.55 -3.51
C ASN A 15 1.68 -19.06 -4.49
N SER A 16 2.83 -18.67 -3.95
CA SER A 16 3.91 -18.01 -4.68
C SER A 16 5.16 -18.85 -4.72
N GLN A 17 6.06 -18.57 -5.67
CA GLN A 17 7.36 -19.25 -5.72
C GLN A 17 8.28 -18.71 -4.61
N LYS A 18 8.96 -19.63 -3.90
CA LYS A 18 9.91 -19.30 -2.82
C LYS A 18 10.96 -18.29 -3.24
N ASP A 19 11.50 -18.42 -4.46
CA ASP A 19 12.51 -17.50 -4.99
C ASP A 19 12.01 -16.05 -5.10
N SER A 20 10.74 -15.87 -5.44
CA SER A 20 10.12 -14.54 -5.53
C SER A 20 10.01 -13.89 -4.16
N LEU A 21 9.57 -14.65 -3.15
CA LEU A 21 9.48 -14.19 -1.76
C LEU A 21 10.87 -13.89 -1.18
N THR A 22 11.81 -14.80 -1.37
CA THR A 22 13.20 -14.63 -0.90
C THR A 22 13.84 -13.38 -1.50
N ARG A 23 13.64 -13.15 -2.81
CA ARG A 23 14.11 -11.95 -3.49
C ARG A 23 13.47 -10.69 -2.96
N PHE A 24 12.17 -10.74 -2.67
CA PHE A 24 11.44 -9.63 -2.06
C PHE A 24 11.99 -9.29 -0.67
N VAL A 25 12.21 -10.29 0.19
CA VAL A 25 12.78 -10.09 1.53
C VAL A 25 14.18 -9.49 1.44
N ARG A 26 15.08 -10.06 0.64
CA ARG A 26 16.45 -9.53 0.46
C ARG A 26 16.49 -8.09 -0.05
N LYS A 27 15.50 -7.72 -0.88
CA LYS A 27 15.41 -6.35 -1.43
C LYS A 27 14.94 -5.33 -0.41
N ASN A 28 14.03 -5.70 0.49
CA ASN A 28 13.29 -4.75 1.33
C ASN A 28 13.66 -4.84 2.82
N PHE A 29 14.34 -5.90 3.25
CA PHE A 29 14.68 -6.17 4.65
C PHE A 29 16.18 -6.30 4.84
N LYS A 30 16.69 -6.13 6.07
CA LYS A 30 18.11 -6.16 6.41
C LYS A 30 18.48 -7.52 7.02
N ASP A 31 19.52 -8.13 6.46
CA ASP A 31 20.10 -9.37 6.98
C ASP A 31 20.68 -9.15 8.40
N GLY A 32 20.57 -10.17 9.26
CA GLY A 32 20.96 -10.12 10.67
C GLY A 32 20.06 -9.32 11.59
N ILE A 33 19.09 -8.54 11.05
CA ILE A 33 18.10 -7.76 11.81
C ILE A 33 16.71 -8.29 11.61
N HIS A 34 16.28 -8.48 10.37
CA HIS A 34 14.92 -8.87 10.02
C HIS A 34 14.82 -10.31 9.60
N PHE A 35 15.88 -10.84 9.01
CA PHE A 35 16.01 -12.23 8.59
C PHE A 35 17.45 -12.72 8.73
N ILE A 36 17.62 -14.03 8.73
CA ILE A 36 18.89 -14.72 8.57
C ILE A 36 18.76 -15.84 7.55
N GLU A 37 19.84 -16.15 6.85
CA GLU A 37 19.93 -17.28 5.94
C GLU A 37 20.79 -18.37 6.54
N GLN A 38 20.20 -19.57 6.71
CA GLN A 38 20.91 -20.75 7.19
C GLN A 38 21.10 -21.73 6.03
N LYS A 39 22.33 -22.14 5.80
CA LYS A 39 22.65 -23.23 4.88
C LYS A 39 22.46 -24.55 5.60
N GLN A 40 21.56 -25.38 5.16
CA GLN A 40 21.42 -26.73 5.67
C GLN A 40 22.50 -27.59 5.03
N SER A 41 23.56 -27.94 5.80
CA SER A 41 24.57 -28.90 5.39
C SER A 41 24.11 -30.31 5.73
N GLU A 42 23.08 -30.81 5.06
CA GLU A 42 22.83 -32.24 5.08
C GLU A 42 23.83 -32.92 4.12
N LYS A 43 24.73 -33.72 4.66
CA LYS A 43 25.51 -34.69 3.91
C LYS A 43 24.58 -35.78 3.39
N LEU A 44 23.82 -35.47 2.36
CA LEU A 44 23.11 -36.49 1.58
C LEU A 44 24.10 -37.09 0.58
N ASN A 45 24.39 -38.36 0.76
CA ASN A 45 25.27 -39.21 -0.07
C ASN A 45 24.75 -39.44 -1.50
N HIS A 46 24.09 -38.47 -2.12
CA HIS A 46 23.66 -38.57 -3.52
C HIS A 46 24.07 -37.34 -4.31
N ARG A 47 24.62 -37.58 -5.48
CA ARG A 47 25.05 -36.60 -6.48
C ARG A 47 23.94 -35.60 -6.74
N GLY A 48 24.19 -34.28 -6.47
CA GLY A 48 23.35 -33.18 -6.90
C GLY A 48 22.53 -32.47 -5.82
N GLY A 49 22.93 -32.49 -4.55
CA GLY A 49 22.30 -31.69 -3.50
C GLY A 49 22.61 -30.20 -3.65
N HIS A 50 21.69 -29.41 -4.16
CA HIS A 50 21.73 -27.96 -4.00
C HIS A 50 21.61 -27.64 -2.51
N ASN A 51 22.56 -26.88 -1.94
CA ASN A 51 22.48 -26.36 -0.59
C ASN A 51 21.17 -25.61 -0.42
N ARG A 52 20.19 -26.22 0.27
CA ARG A 52 18.93 -25.55 0.56
C ARG A 52 19.20 -24.41 1.54
N ILE A 53 18.87 -23.22 1.13
CA ILE A 53 18.91 -22.04 1.99
C ILE A 53 17.56 -21.95 2.70
N HIS A 54 17.58 -21.96 4.03
CA HIS A 54 16.43 -21.65 4.87
C HIS A 54 16.54 -20.18 5.30
N MET A 55 15.53 -19.41 4.94
CA MET A 55 15.44 -18.02 5.39
C MET A 55 14.47 -17.98 6.58
N LEU A 56 14.98 -17.55 7.73
CA LEU A 56 14.21 -17.35 8.95
C LEU A 56 14.03 -15.84 9.18
N LEU A 57 12.80 -15.45 9.51
CA LEU A 57 12.43 -14.07 9.79
C LEU A 57 12.14 -13.87 11.29
N THR A 58 12.30 -12.64 11.75
CA THR A 58 11.70 -12.23 13.01
C THR A 58 10.17 -12.23 12.88
N GLU A 59 9.44 -12.29 14.01
CA GLU A 59 7.97 -12.23 14.00
C GLU A 59 7.45 -10.97 13.29
N ASP A 60 8.03 -9.81 13.62
CA ASP A 60 7.66 -8.53 13.02
C ASP A 60 7.89 -8.52 11.50
N ALA A 61 9.06 -9.01 11.06
CA ALA A 61 9.36 -9.10 9.63
C ALA A 61 8.40 -10.04 8.89
N PHE A 62 8.03 -11.16 9.53
CA PHE A 62 7.08 -12.12 8.96
C PHE A 62 5.70 -11.49 8.75
N VAL A 63 5.16 -10.80 9.77
CA VAL A 63 3.88 -10.10 9.69
C VAL A 63 3.93 -9.04 8.58
N LEU A 64 5.03 -8.33 8.48
CA LEU A 64 5.21 -7.29 7.48
C LEU A 64 5.28 -7.84 6.06
N VAL A 65 6.03 -8.93 5.83
CA VAL A 65 6.05 -9.61 4.52
C VAL A 65 4.63 -10.08 4.18
N LYS A 66 3.91 -10.66 5.14
CA LYS A 66 2.53 -11.10 4.95
C LYS A 66 1.61 -9.96 4.50
N ASN A 67 1.77 -8.78 5.08
CA ASN A 67 0.92 -7.62 4.78
C ASN A 67 1.33 -6.85 3.51
N THR A 68 2.59 -6.97 3.08
CA THR A 68 3.14 -6.10 2.04
C THR A 68 3.55 -6.80 0.74
N TYR A 69 3.74 -8.13 0.75
CA TYR A 69 4.25 -8.84 -0.43
C TYR A 69 3.37 -8.67 -1.68
N ASN A 70 2.05 -8.66 -1.52
CA ASN A 70 1.10 -8.47 -2.61
C ASN A 70 0.93 -7.00 -3.03
N LEU A 71 1.44 -6.05 -2.23
CA LEU A 71 1.48 -4.65 -2.63
C LEU A 71 2.52 -4.49 -3.74
N LYS A 72 2.16 -3.83 -4.83
CA LYS A 72 3.10 -3.56 -5.94
C LYS A 72 4.36 -2.89 -5.37
N ASN A 73 5.54 -3.41 -5.72
CA ASN A 73 6.86 -3.00 -5.20
C ASN A 73 7.14 -1.48 -5.18
N ARG A 74 6.42 -0.67 -5.96
CA ARG A 74 6.53 0.79 -5.97
C ARG A 74 6.14 1.47 -4.65
N TYR A 75 5.40 0.78 -3.77
CA TYR A 75 4.90 1.34 -2.50
C TYR A 75 5.77 1.02 -1.30
N ILE A 76 6.84 0.24 -1.47
CA ILE A 76 7.74 -0.11 -0.37
C ILE A 76 9.01 0.70 -0.51
N LYS A 77 9.16 1.76 0.31
CA LYS A 77 10.44 2.47 0.45
C LYS A 77 11.44 1.57 1.15
N LYS A 78 12.72 1.63 0.72
CA LYS A 78 13.84 0.90 1.33
C LYS A 78 13.86 1.14 2.85
N ILE A 79 13.93 0.08 3.63
CA ILE A 79 13.95 0.17 5.10
C ILE A 79 15.20 0.94 5.52
N ASN A 80 15.00 2.01 6.28
CA ASN A 80 16.06 2.92 6.66
C ASN A 80 17.03 2.23 7.65
N GLU A 81 18.34 2.37 7.43
CA GLU A 81 19.39 1.60 8.12
C GLU A 81 19.50 1.83 9.63
N ASN A 82 18.87 2.87 10.15
CA ASN A 82 19.05 3.35 11.52
C ASN A 82 17.92 3.01 12.50
N ILE A 83 16.98 2.15 12.13
CA ILE A 83 15.81 1.87 12.99
C ILE A 83 15.92 0.44 13.52
N SER A 84 16.08 0.31 14.83
CA SER A 84 16.09 -0.97 15.57
C SER A 84 14.72 -1.66 15.63
N HIS A 85 13.65 -0.98 15.24
CA HIS A 85 12.32 -1.51 15.06
C HIS A 85 11.94 -1.44 13.59
N VAL A 86 11.25 -2.48 13.12
CA VAL A 86 10.78 -2.57 11.73
C VAL A 86 9.66 -1.54 11.53
N ASN A 87 10.04 -0.30 11.26
CA ASN A 87 9.11 0.62 10.64
C ASN A 87 9.24 0.41 9.13
N ILE A 88 8.41 -0.45 8.55
CA ILE A 88 8.09 -0.27 7.14
C ILE A 88 7.45 1.11 7.07
N VAL A 89 8.17 2.04 6.49
CA VAL A 89 7.52 3.24 5.98
C VAL A 89 6.69 2.76 4.79
N MET A 90 5.49 2.29 5.08
CA MET A 90 4.47 2.15 4.05
C MET A 90 4.40 3.52 3.38
N CYS A 91 4.29 3.51 2.06
CA CYS A 91 3.96 4.72 1.32
C CYS A 91 2.80 5.40 2.05
N ILE A 92 2.91 6.67 2.28
CA ILE A 92 1.93 7.48 3.02
C ILE A 92 0.52 7.31 2.42
N GLU A 93 0.42 7.17 1.10
CA GLU A 93 -0.81 6.80 0.39
C GLU A 93 -1.40 5.50 0.95
N THR A 94 -0.61 4.42 1.05
CA THR A 94 -1.10 3.13 1.53
C THR A 94 -1.58 3.20 2.99
N GLN A 95 -0.91 3.98 3.83
CA GLN A 95 -1.30 4.17 5.23
C GLN A 95 -2.58 4.96 5.34
N THR A 96 -2.67 6.11 4.68
CA THR A 96 -3.81 7.01 4.76
C THR A 96 -5.05 6.41 4.10
N ILE A 97 -4.91 5.83 2.91
CA ILE A 97 -6.01 5.11 2.24
C ILE A 97 -6.46 3.90 3.08
N GLY A 98 -5.51 3.14 3.69
CA GLY A 98 -5.85 2.03 4.58
C GLY A 98 -6.63 2.47 5.81
N PHE A 99 -6.26 3.61 6.40
CA PHE A 99 -6.97 4.16 7.53
C PHE A 99 -8.38 4.63 7.15
N ILE A 100 -8.53 5.31 6.00
CA ILE A 100 -9.85 5.73 5.48
C ILE A 100 -10.73 4.51 5.23
N GLU A 101 -10.21 3.49 4.54
CA GLU A 101 -10.96 2.26 4.28
C GLU A 101 -11.44 1.61 5.58
N ASN A 102 -10.55 1.40 6.56
CA ASN A 102 -10.91 0.81 7.85
C ASN A 102 -11.97 1.64 8.61
N SER A 103 -11.96 2.96 8.45
CA SER A 103 -12.92 3.84 9.12
C SER A 103 -14.35 3.71 8.59
N PHE A 104 -14.53 3.24 7.36
CA PHE A 104 -15.84 3.19 6.70
C PHE A 104 -16.27 1.79 6.23
N SER A 105 -15.38 0.79 6.22
CA SER A 105 -15.61 -0.54 5.62
C SER A 105 -16.73 -1.35 6.29
N GLU A 106 -17.03 -1.11 7.59
CA GLU A 106 -18.14 -1.79 8.26
C GLU A 106 -19.52 -1.24 7.86
N ALA A 107 -19.56 0.01 7.40
CA ALA A 107 -20.80 0.70 7.08
C ALA A 107 -21.05 0.86 5.57
N LEU A 108 -20.00 0.89 4.76
CA LEU A 108 -20.08 1.25 3.35
C LEU A 108 -19.30 0.27 2.47
N ARG A 109 -19.76 0.13 1.22
CA ARG A 109 -19.05 -0.68 0.22
C ARG A 109 -17.91 0.11 -0.41
N LEU A 110 -16.69 -0.36 -0.20
CA LEU A 110 -15.47 0.29 -0.67
C LEU A 110 -14.70 -0.63 -1.61
N THR A 111 -14.08 -0.06 -2.64
CA THR A 111 -13.19 -0.79 -3.55
C THR A 111 -11.90 -0.02 -3.73
N ARG A 112 -10.76 -0.67 -3.41
CA ARG A 112 -9.43 -0.12 -3.72
C ARG A 112 -9.08 -0.32 -5.18
N GLN A 113 -8.30 0.62 -5.73
CA GLN A 113 -7.78 0.56 -7.09
C GLN A 113 -8.88 0.24 -8.11
N LYS A 114 -10.06 0.85 -7.90
CA LYS A 114 -11.19 0.69 -8.81
C LYS A 114 -10.84 1.22 -10.18
N ARG A 115 -11.09 0.41 -11.21
CA ARG A 115 -10.80 0.77 -12.59
C ARG A 115 -12.01 1.42 -13.27
N PHE A 116 -11.78 2.57 -13.90
CA PHE A 116 -12.72 3.24 -14.81
C PHE A 116 -12.02 3.50 -16.15
N GLY A 117 -12.41 2.80 -17.19
CA GLY A 117 -11.71 2.85 -18.47
C GLY A 117 -10.24 2.44 -18.33
N THR A 118 -9.33 3.38 -18.59
CA THR A 118 -7.88 3.22 -18.42
C THR A 118 -7.36 3.71 -17.07
N TYR A 119 -8.20 4.37 -16.28
CA TYR A 119 -7.82 5.01 -15.03
C TYR A 119 -8.07 4.14 -13.81
N TYR A 120 -7.28 4.32 -12.76
CA TYR A 120 -7.44 3.66 -11.47
C TYR A 120 -7.63 4.71 -10.38
N ILE A 121 -8.55 4.44 -9.46
CA ILE A 121 -8.88 5.27 -8.30
C ILE A 121 -8.37 4.57 -7.05
N ASP A 122 -7.70 5.29 -6.14
CA ASP A 122 -7.07 4.69 -4.96
C ASP A 122 -8.09 4.04 -4.03
N LEU A 123 -9.22 4.72 -3.74
CA LEU A 123 -10.34 4.19 -2.99
C LEU A 123 -11.66 4.73 -3.53
N TYR A 124 -12.64 3.87 -3.72
CA TYR A 124 -13.94 4.22 -4.28
C TYR A 124 -15.07 3.80 -3.36
N PHE A 125 -15.97 4.73 -3.06
CA PHE A 125 -17.22 4.53 -2.32
C PHE A 125 -18.33 4.22 -3.30
N GLU A 126 -18.71 2.95 -3.41
CA GLU A 126 -19.59 2.42 -4.45
C GLU A 126 -20.99 3.10 -4.45
N ASP A 127 -21.60 3.25 -3.27
CA ASP A 127 -22.96 3.75 -3.14
C ASP A 127 -23.06 5.27 -3.31
N TYR A 128 -21.94 5.97 -3.29
CA TYR A 128 -21.87 7.43 -3.32
C TYR A 128 -21.24 7.99 -4.60
N ASN A 129 -20.71 7.14 -5.47
CA ASN A 129 -19.91 7.55 -6.61
C ASN A 129 -18.82 8.55 -6.20
N LEU A 130 -18.14 8.27 -5.08
CA LEU A 130 -17.11 9.12 -4.53
C LEU A 130 -15.73 8.43 -4.66
N ALA A 131 -14.83 9.07 -5.39
CA ALA A 131 -13.45 8.69 -5.54
C ALA A 131 -12.58 9.44 -4.52
N ILE A 132 -11.71 8.73 -3.81
CA ILE A 132 -10.69 9.29 -2.95
C ILE A 132 -9.33 9.06 -3.59
N GLU A 133 -8.53 10.11 -3.72
CA GLU A 133 -7.21 10.10 -4.33
C GLU A 133 -6.18 10.79 -3.45
N CYS A 134 -5.04 10.11 -3.29
CA CYS A 134 -3.89 10.59 -2.53
C CYS A 134 -2.85 11.21 -3.47
N ASP A 135 -2.67 12.52 -3.41
CA ASP A 135 -1.73 13.27 -4.24
C ASP A 135 -0.38 13.45 -3.54
N GLU A 136 0.46 12.41 -3.49
CA GLU A 136 1.75 12.47 -2.78
C GLU A 136 2.76 13.47 -3.36
N ASN A 137 2.66 13.84 -4.65
CA ASN A 137 3.71 14.59 -5.37
C ASN A 137 3.24 15.89 -6.02
N ASP A 138 2.09 16.46 -5.64
CA ASP A 138 1.51 17.66 -6.28
C ASP A 138 1.46 17.60 -7.82
N HIS A 139 1.45 16.41 -8.39
CA HIS A 139 1.44 16.15 -9.85
C HIS A 139 2.57 16.81 -10.65
N LYS A 140 3.68 17.18 -10.01
CA LYS A 140 4.79 17.88 -10.67
C LYS A 140 5.36 17.15 -11.88
N ASP A 141 5.20 15.83 -11.93
CA ASP A 141 5.73 14.97 -13.00
C ASP A 141 4.64 14.48 -13.99
N ARG A 142 3.39 14.94 -13.86
CA ARG A 142 2.30 14.52 -14.74
C ARG A 142 1.95 15.61 -15.74
N ASP A 143 1.62 15.20 -16.97
CA ASP A 143 1.08 16.09 -18.00
C ASP A 143 -0.28 16.64 -17.54
N ILE A 144 -0.39 17.97 -17.46
CA ILE A 144 -1.60 18.70 -17.09
C ILE A 144 -2.78 18.34 -18.00
N THR A 145 -2.52 18.09 -19.28
CA THR A 145 -3.54 17.71 -20.27
C THR A 145 -4.09 16.34 -19.94
N TYR A 146 -3.22 15.39 -19.58
CA TYR A 146 -3.64 14.05 -19.16
C TYR A 146 -4.52 14.09 -17.90
N GLU A 147 -4.12 14.87 -16.89
CA GLU A 147 -4.88 15.00 -15.64
C GLU A 147 -6.26 15.62 -15.89
N ARG A 148 -6.36 16.66 -16.70
CA ARG A 148 -7.65 17.27 -17.07
C ARG A 148 -8.56 16.28 -17.81
N THR A 149 -8.01 15.55 -18.76
CA THR A 149 -8.78 14.53 -19.51
C THR A 149 -9.29 13.43 -18.58
N ARG A 150 -8.46 12.99 -17.63
CA ARG A 150 -8.82 12.01 -16.61
C ARG A 150 -9.92 12.52 -15.68
N GLU A 151 -9.78 13.73 -15.17
CA GLU A 151 -10.79 14.38 -14.32
C GLU A 151 -12.13 14.50 -15.06
N GLN A 152 -12.11 15.04 -16.26
CA GLN A 152 -13.32 15.20 -17.07
C GLN A 152 -14.00 13.86 -17.32
N TYR A 153 -13.26 12.84 -17.73
CA TYR A 153 -13.79 11.49 -17.93
C TYR A 153 -14.50 10.95 -16.68
N LEU A 154 -13.90 11.10 -15.50
CA LEU A 154 -14.48 10.61 -14.25
C LEU A 154 -15.75 11.41 -13.86
N LEU A 155 -15.74 12.74 -14.05
CA LEU A 155 -16.93 13.59 -13.82
C LEU A 155 -18.09 13.21 -14.76
N GLU A 156 -17.82 12.92 -16.03
CA GLU A 156 -18.81 12.42 -17.00
C GLU A 156 -19.41 11.07 -16.61
N GLN A 157 -18.67 10.25 -15.85
CA GLN A 157 -19.16 9.00 -15.24
C GLN A 157 -19.96 9.24 -13.94
N ASN A 158 -20.31 10.49 -13.64
CA ASN A 158 -21.01 10.90 -12.42
C ASN A 158 -20.23 10.60 -11.13
N ILE A 159 -18.90 10.69 -11.17
CA ILE A 159 -18.00 10.43 -10.04
C ILE A 159 -17.52 11.76 -9.47
N THR A 160 -17.76 12.01 -8.19
CA THR A 160 -17.12 13.08 -7.43
C THR A 160 -15.74 12.64 -6.99
N ILE A 161 -14.74 13.48 -7.15
CA ILE A 161 -13.34 13.18 -6.80
C ILE A 161 -12.96 14.02 -5.59
N LEU A 162 -12.50 13.38 -4.51
CA LEU A 162 -11.91 14.05 -3.35
C LEU A 162 -10.42 13.74 -3.32
N ARG A 163 -9.60 14.80 -3.35
CA ARG A 163 -8.14 14.72 -3.33
C ARG A 163 -7.56 15.35 -2.09
N TYR A 164 -6.52 14.72 -1.55
CA TYR A 164 -5.74 15.25 -0.46
C TYR A 164 -4.24 15.01 -0.69
N ASN A 165 -3.41 15.94 -0.20
CA ASN A 165 -1.96 15.80 -0.23
C ASN A 165 -1.43 15.46 1.17
N PRO A 166 -0.94 14.24 1.41
CA PRO A 166 -0.41 13.84 2.71
C PRO A 166 0.98 14.43 3.01
N ASN A 167 1.61 15.09 2.04
CA ASN A 167 2.87 15.82 2.22
C ASN A 167 2.64 17.32 2.51
N ASP A 168 1.38 17.76 2.62
CA ASP A 168 1.09 19.13 3.06
C ASP A 168 1.64 19.35 4.46
N LYS A 169 2.16 20.56 4.72
CA LYS A 169 2.79 20.92 5.99
C LYS A 169 1.84 20.77 7.19
N ASN A 170 0.56 21.05 6.95
CA ASN A 170 -0.49 21.02 7.98
C ASN A 170 -1.39 19.79 7.83
N PHE A 171 -0.94 18.74 7.13
CA PHE A 171 -1.74 17.54 6.90
C PHE A 171 -2.27 16.94 8.20
N ASP A 172 -3.58 16.81 8.27
CA ASP A 172 -4.29 16.06 9.32
C ASP A 172 -5.31 15.12 8.67
N LEU A 173 -5.12 13.82 8.87
CA LEU A 173 -6.01 12.81 8.33
C LEU A 173 -7.45 12.97 8.84
N SER A 174 -7.64 13.53 10.03
CA SER A 174 -8.99 13.81 10.56
C SER A 174 -9.74 14.84 9.73
N ASP A 175 -9.05 15.80 9.09
CA ASP A 175 -9.66 16.75 8.16
C ASP A 175 -10.14 16.04 6.89
N VAL A 176 -9.36 15.07 6.39
CA VAL A 176 -9.76 14.25 5.25
C VAL A 176 -11.02 13.47 5.60
N LEU A 177 -11.06 12.80 6.78
CA LEU A 177 -12.24 12.04 7.23
C LEU A 177 -13.46 12.95 7.40
N ARG A 178 -13.31 14.13 8.01
CA ARG A 178 -14.39 15.13 8.13
C ARG A 178 -14.93 15.55 6.76
N LYS A 179 -14.03 15.77 5.80
CA LYS A 179 -14.42 16.16 4.44
C LYS A 179 -15.14 15.04 3.71
N ILE A 180 -14.67 13.80 3.81
CA ILE A 180 -15.34 12.61 3.27
C ILE A 180 -16.74 12.52 3.88
N THR A 181 -16.86 12.53 5.21
CA THR A 181 -18.13 12.46 5.93
C THR A 181 -19.10 13.56 5.46
N LYS A 182 -18.61 14.79 5.31
CA LYS A 182 -19.43 15.91 4.81
C LYS A 182 -19.96 15.63 3.42
N VAL A 183 -19.17 15.08 2.52
CA VAL A 183 -19.60 14.71 1.15
C VAL A 183 -20.60 13.56 1.17
N LEU A 184 -20.42 12.56 2.03
CA LEU A 184 -21.34 11.43 2.17
C LEU A 184 -22.73 11.88 2.65
N PHE A 185 -22.80 12.78 3.62
CA PHE A 185 -24.07 13.29 4.16
C PHE A 185 -24.71 14.41 3.31
N ASN A 186 -23.90 15.16 2.56
CA ASN A 186 -24.36 16.24 1.69
C ASN A 186 -23.79 16.03 0.29
N LYS A 187 -24.25 14.98 -0.38
CA LYS A 187 -23.79 14.65 -1.73
C LYS A 187 -24.01 15.87 -2.66
N PRO A 188 -22.98 16.32 -3.38
CA PRO A 188 -23.14 17.39 -4.34
C PRO A 188 -24.10 16.96 -5.47
N ASP A 189 -24.99 17.87 -5.88
CA ASP A 189 -25.94 17.63 -6.97
C ASP A 189 -25.24 17.40 -8.31
N VAL A 190 -24.05 18.00 -8.48
CA VAL A 190 -23.21 17.87 -9.67
C VAL A 190 -21.85 17.30 -9.26
N PRO A 191 -21.35 16.29 -9.96
CA PRO A 191 -20.00 15.75 -9.72
C PRO A 191 -18.94 16.85 -9.80
N SER A 192 -18.00 16.85 -8.88
CA SER A 192 -16.98 17.88 -8.76
C SER A 192 -15.66 17.33 -8.25
N VAL A 193 -14.59 18.08 -8.51
CA VAL A 193 -13.28 17.81 -7.89
C VAL A 193 -13.16 18.64 -6.61
N ILE A 194 -13.02 17.97 -5.49
CA ILE A 194 -12.91 18.56 -4.16
C ILE A 194 -11.47 18.38 -3.68
N LYS A 195 -10.77 19.48 -3.44
CA LYS A 195 -9.44 19.43 -2.78
C LYS A 195 -9.60 19.65 -1.29
N VAL A 196 -8.96 18.82 -0.49
CA VAL A 196 -8.85 19.03 0.95
C VAL A 196 -7.74 20.05 1.16
N VAL A 197 -8.07 21.18 1.79
CA VAL A 197 -7.12 22.21 2.20
C VAL A 197 -6.98 22.12 3.70
N PHE A 198 -5.74 22.16 4.17
CA PHE A 198 -5.40 22.08 5.59
C PHE A 198 -5.06 23.49 6.07
N ASP A 199 -5.88 24.02 6.98
CA ASP A 199 -5.69 25.35 7.52
C ASP A 199 -4.59 25.37 8.61
N VAL A 200 -3.94 26.53 8.79
CA VAL A 200 -2.87 26.76 9.77
C VAL A 200 -3.45 26.88 11.16
#